data_e4fb60bb3cdd88c0ace96ab5dc218b3c
#
_entry.id   e4fb60bb3cdd88c0ace96ab5dc218b3c
#
_cell.length_a   1.000
_cell.length_b   1.000
_cell.length_c   1.000
_cell.angle_alpha   90.00
_cell.angle_beta   90.00
_cell.angle_gamma   90.00
#
_symmetry.space_group_name_H-M   'P 1'
#
loop_
_entity.id
_entity.type
_entity.pdbx_description
1 polymer ?
#
loop_
_entity_poly.entity_id
_entity_poly.type
_entity_poly.pdbx_seq_one_letter_code
_entity_poly.pdbx_strand_id
1 'polypeptide(L)'
;QFQNTLEYLENFFPDAFWCVADLAHSPFAESAFDVILNIFSPSQYQEFDRVLKPGGKVIKVVPNAQYLIELREQLYALDTTKREYDNQQVVDRFYEIYPDAISEEVAYSVALDAQSYGWLMEMTPLSWGASETALANAAANPLKSVTVAVTLLVASKSV
;
A
#
# COMPACT_ATOMS: atom_id res chain seq x y z
N GLN A 1 -20.97 2.90 -6.14
CA GLN A 1 -19.99 2.97 -5.04
C GLN A 1 -18.75 3.78 -5.45
N PHE A 2 -18.12 3.51 -6.60
CA PHE A 2 -16.96 4.27 -7.09
C PHE A 2 -17.28 5.75 -7.38
N GLN A 3 -18.47 6.05 -7.87
CA GLN A 3 -18.87 7.41 -8.24
C GLN A 3 -18.92 8.32 -6.99
N ASN A 4 -19.48 7.85 -5.90
CA ASN A 4 -19.51 8.59 -4.62
C ASN A 4 -18.08 8.82 -4.06
N THR A 5 -17.17 7.87 -4.28
CA THR A 5 -15.76 8.01 -3.86
C THR A 5 -15.05 9.08 -4.67
N LEU A 6 -15.26 9.14 -5.99
CA LEU A 6 -14.69 10.17 -6.85
C LEU A 6 -15.18 11.57 -6.45
N GLU A 7 -16.49 11.75 -6.28
CA GLU A 7 -17.09 13.04 -5.84
C GLU A 7 -16.51 13.49 -4.49
N TYR A 8 -16.30 12.55 -3.55
CA TYR A 8 -15.65 12.84 -2.27
C TYR A 8 -14.23 13.34 -2.47
N LEU A 9 -13.41 12.64 -3.27
CA LEU A 9 -12.01 12.98 -3.51
C LEU A 9 -11.87 14.32 -4.25
N GLU A 10 -12.71 14.59 -5.25
CA GLU A 10 -12.74 15.86 -5.98
C GLU A 10 -13.07 17.05 -5.07
N ASN A 11 -13.96 16.86 -4.10
CA ASN A 11 -14.32 17.89 -3.13
C ASN A 11 -13.20 18.21 -2.14
N PHE A 12 -12.44 17.20 -1.72
CA PHE A 12 -11.36 17.38 -0.74
C PHE A 12 -10.00 17.70 -1.37
N PHE A 13 -9.79 17.31 -2.63
CA PHE A 13 -8.53 17.49 -3.35
C PHE A 13 -8.81 18.00 -4.77
N PRO A 14 -9.30 19.24 -4.91
CA PRO A 14 -9.75 19.80 -6.20
C PRO A 14 -8.62 20.00 -7.21
N ASP A 15 -7.38 20.09 -6.75
CA ASP A 15 -6.20 20.25 -7.62
C ASP A 15 -5.69 18.92 -8.20
N ALA A 16 -6.29 17.78 -7.81
CA ALA A 16 -5.95 16.46 -8.31
C ALA A 16 -6.96 15.98 -9.35
N PHE A 17 -6.47 15.31 -10.39
CA PHE A 17 -7.33 14.61 -11.34
C PHE A 17 -7.60 13.18 -10.85
N TRP A 18 -8.86 12.84 -10.67
CA TRP A 18 -9.30 11.53 -10.20
C TRP A 18 -9.97 10.75 -11.33
N CYS A 19 -9.61 9.49 -11.51
CA CYS A 19 -10.27 8.63 -12.49
C CYS A 19 -10.32 7.18 -12.02
N VAL A 20 -11.27 6.43 -12.55
CA VAL A 20 -11.29 4.98 -12.47
C VAL A 20 -10.81 4.43 -13.80
N ALA A 21 -9.76 3.63 -13.78
CA ALA A 21 -9.17 3.07 -14.98
C ALA A 21 -8.63 1.66 -14.74
N ASP A 22 -8.41 0.92 -15.82
CA ASP A 22 -7.63 -0.32 -15.77
C ASP A 22 -6.15 0.05 -15.63
N LEU A 23 -5.50 -0.52 -14.62
CA LEU A 23 -4.07 -0.29 -14.37
C LEU A 23 -3.19 -0.80 -15.52
N ALA A 24 -3.65 -1.79 -16.29
CA ALA A 24 -2.92 -2.34 -17.42
C ALA A 24 -3.09 -1.51 -18.72
N HIS A 25 -4.14 -0.68 -18.79
CA HIS A 25 -4.49 0.14 -19.95
C HIS A 25 -5.05 1.48 -19.49
N SER A 26 -4.20 2.30 -18.87
CA SER A 26 -4.63 3.60 -18.37
C SER A 26 -4.95 4.58 -19.53
N PRO A 27 -5.86 5.55 -19.32
CA PRO A 27 -6.25 6.51 -20.36
C PRO A 27 -5.22 7.62 -20.61
N PHE A 28 -4.05 7.52 -19.99
CA PHE A 28 -3.02 8.56 -20.08
C PHE A 28 -2.16 8.41 -21.33
N ALA A 29 -1.69 9.53 -21.84
CA ALA A 29 -0.75 9.56 -22.97
C ALA A 29 0.62 8.96 -22.60
N GLU A 30 1.38 8.55 -23.60
CA GLU A 30 2.76 8.15 -23.42
C GLU A 30 3.59 9.34 -22.90
N SER A 31 4.58 9.04 -22.05
CA SER A 31 5.50 10.05 -21.48
C SER A 31 4.77 11.24 -20.84
N ALA A 32 3.66 10.99 -20.15
CA ALA A 32 2.84 12.01 -19.52
C ALA A 32 3.36 12.43 -18.13
N PHE A 33 4.01 11.52 -17.39
CA PHE A 33 4.34 11.73 -15.98
C PHE A 33 5.84 11.76 -15.72
N ASP A 34 6.23 12.59 -14.77
CA ASP A 34 7.60 12.66 -14.25
C ASP A 34 7.82 11.63 -13.14
N VAL A 35 6.76 11.31 -12.38
CA VAL A 35 6.81 10.38 -11.25
C VAL A 35 5.53 9.55 -11.18
N ILE A 36 5.67 8.26 -10.89
CA ILE A 36 4.59 7.36 -10.50
C ILE A 36 4.77 6.97 -9.05
N LEU A 37 3.74 7.18 -8.23
CA LEU A 37 3.64 6.64 -6.87
C LEU A 37 2.75 5.40 -6.89
N ASN A 38 3.33 4.24 -6.56
CA ASN A 38 2.61 2.97 -6.46
C ASN A 38 2.64 2.49 -5.00
N ILE A 39 1.60 2.85 -4.23
CA ILE A 39 1.53 2.61 -2.79
C ILE A 39 0.55 1.47 -2.52
N PHE A 40 1.04 0.35 -1.95
CA PHE A 40 0.26 -0.84 -1.57
C PHE A 40 -0.62 -1.39 -2.70
N SER A 41 -0.20 -1.20 -3.93
CA SER A 41 -0.98 -1.48 -5.13
C SER A 41 -0.21 -2.45 -6.04
N PRO A 42 -0.92 -3.26 -6.84
CA PRO A 42 -0.30 -4.04 -7.91
C PRO A 42 0.50 -3.17 -8.86
N SER A 43 1.46 -3.74 -9.56
CA SER A 43 2.28 -3.03 -10.55
C SER A 43 2.05 -3.57 -11.94
N GLN A 44 1.93 -2.66 -12.90
CA GLN A 44 1.95 -2.94 -14.33
C GLN A 44 3.14 -2.20 -14.95
N TYR A 45 4.30 -2.83 -14.89
CA TYR A 45 5.58 -2.19 -15.26
C TYR A 45 5.63 -1.73 -16.71
N GLN A 46 4.99 -2.45 -17.63
CA GLN A 46 4.91 -2.04 -19.04
C GLN A 46 4.12 -0.74 -19.18
N GLU A 47 3.02 -0.61 -18.43
CA GLU A 47 2.22 0.60 -18.43
C GLU A 47 2.94 1.75 -17.73
N PHE A 48 3.65 1.48 -16.62
CA PHE A 48 4.49 2.47 -15.96
C PHE A 48 5.55 3.00 -16.93
N ASP A 49 6.21 2.11 -17.67
CA ASP A 49 7.21 2.52 -18.66
C ASP A 49 6.58 3.35 -19.78
N ARG A 50 5.42 2.99 -20.27
CA ARG A 50 4.72 3.74 -21.32
C ARG A 50 4.39 5.17 -20.90
N VAL A 51 3.83 5.37 -19.70
CA VAL A 51 3.33 6.68 -19.26
C VAL A 51 4.41 7.56 -18.62
N LEU A 52 5.54 7.01 -18.18
CA LEU A 52 6.67 7.77 -17.66
C LEU A 52 7.47 8.45 -18.78
N LYS A 53 7.87 9.68 -18.54
CA LYS A 53 8.87 10.38 -19.35
C LYS A 53 10.23 9.68 -19.25
N PRO A 54 11.11 9.83 -20.26
CA PRO A 54 12.53 9.47 -20.13
C PRO A 54 13.14 10.13 -18.89
N GLY A 55 13.83 9.36 -18.04
CA GLY A 55 14.38 9.81 -16.76
C GLY A 55 13.34 10.00 -15.64
N GLY A 56 12.06 9.74 -15.89
CA GLY A 56 11.00 9.75 -14.89
C GLY A 56 11.19 8.63 -13.85
N LYS A 57 10.54 8.74 -12.69
CA LYS A 57 10.76 7.84 -11.56
C LYS A 57 9.51 7.02 -11.21
N VAL A 58 9.74 5.77 -10.83
CA VAL A 58 8.76 4.95 -10.10
C VAL A 58 9.17 4.91 -8.63
N ILE A 59 8.23 5.26 -7.76
CA ILE A 59 8.38 5.10 -6.31
C ILE A 59 7.32 4.08 -5.87
N LYS A 60 7.77 2.88 -5.54
CA LYS A 60 6.90 1.81 -5.05
C LYS A 60 7.06 1.67 -3.55
N VAL A 61 5.93 1.66 -2.84
CA VAL A 61 5.88 1.45 -1.40
C VAL A 61 5.20 0.11 -1.12
N VAL A 62 5.90 -0.76 -0.42
CA VAL A 62 5.39 -2.07 -0.01
C VAL A 62 5.49 -2.21 1.50
N PRO A 63 4.51 -2.86 2.16
CA PRO A 63 4.62 -3.15 3.57
C PRO A 63 5.79 -4.12 3.78
N ASN A 64 6.50 -3.99 4.92
CA ASN A 64 7.52 -4.97 5.31
C ASN A 64 7.02 -5.90 6.42
N ALA A 65 7.89 -6.77 6.91
CA ALA A 65 7.54 -7.79 7.91
C ALA A 65 6.96 -7.21 9.21
N GLN A 66 7.26 -5.97 9.56
CA GLN A 66 6.78 -5.31 10.78
C GLN A 66 5.53 -4.45 10.56
N TYR A 67 5.04 -4.30 9.33
CA TYR A 67 3.84 -3.52 9.06
C TYR A 67 2.62 -4.08 9.79
N LEU A 68 2.00 -3.28 10.67
CA LEU A 68 0.86 -3.63 11.53
C LEU A 68 1.11 -4.92 12.35
N ILE A 69 2.33 -5.13 12.85
CA ILE A 69 2.70 -6.36 13.56
C ILE A 69 1.81 -6.60 14.78
N GLU A 70 1.47 -5.53 15.53
CA GLU A 70 0.64 -5.63 16.74
C GLU A 70 -0.78 -6.12 16.39
N LEU A 71 -1.33 -5.64 15.27
CA LEU A 71 -2.64 -6.06 14.79
C LEU A 71 -2.61 -7.50 14.29
N ARG A 72 -1.56 -7.91 13.59
CA ARG A 72 -1.38 -9.31 13.15
C ARG A 72 -1.22 -10.25 14.33
N GLU A 73 -0.49 -9.87 15.36
CA GLU A 73 -0.37 -10.64 16.60
C GLU A 73 -1.71 -10.77 17.33
N GLN A 74 -2.50 -9.70 17.35
CA GLN A 74 -3.81 -9.71 17.98
C GLN A 74 -4.81 -10.58 17.24
N LEU A 75 -4.85 -10.50 15.90
CA LEU A 75 -5.83 -11.22 15.09
C LEU A 75 -5.45 -12.68 14.80
N TYR A 76 -4.14 -12.97 14.75
CA TYR A 76 -3.60 -14.27 14.33
C TYR A 76 -2.64 -14.89 15.34
N ALA A 77 -2.89 -14.69 16.64
CA ALA A 77 -2.04 -15.20 17.71
C ALA A 77 -1.71 -16.71 17.60
N LEU A 78 -2.66 -17.51 17.10
CA LEU A 78 -2.54 -18.96 16.95
C LEU A 78 -2.17 -19.41 15.52
N ASP A 79 -2.14 -18.50 14.56
CA ASP A 79 -1.83 -18.79 13.14
C ASP A 79 -0.54 -18.07 12.72
N THR A 80 0.58 -18.75 12.89
CA THR A 80 1.90 -18.21 12.57
C THR A 80 2.04 -17.86 11.09
N THR A 81 1.40 -18.61 10.20
CA THR A 81 1.49 -18.40 8.74
C THR A 81 0.83 -17.09 8.32
N LYS A 82 -0.29 -16.72 8.93
CA LYS A 82 -0.96 -15.44 8.66
C LYS A 82 -0.37 -14.27 9.45
N ARG A 83 0.33 -14.57 10.55
CA ARG A 83 1.03 -13.56 11.34
C ARG A 83 2.28 -13.06 10.64
N GLU A 84 2.99 -13.95 9.96
CA GLU A 84 4.17 -13.59 9.18
C GLU A 84 3.75 -12.94 7.86
N TYR A 85 4.49 -11.94 7.46
CA TYR A 85 4.31 -11.25 6.18
C TYR A 85 5.65 -11.18 5.45
N ASP A 86 5.65 -11.61 4.21
CA ASP A 86 6.80 -11.56 3.34
C ASP A 86 6.42 -10.86 2.02
N ASN A 87 7.23 -9.90 1.62
CA ASN A 87 7.11 -9.17 0.37
C ASN A 87 8.27 -9.44 -0.60
N GLN A 88 9.13 -10.40 -0.29
CA GLN A 88 10.38 -10.63 -1.03
C GLN A 88 10.14 -10.80 -2.53
N GLN A 89 9.12 -11.56 -2.92
CA GLN A 89 8.79 -11.76 -4.34
C GLN A 89 8.46 -10.43 -5.07
N VAL A 90 7.79 -9.50 -4.38
CA VAL A 90 7.45 -8.19 -4.95
C VAL A 90 8.70 -7.33 -5.10
N VAL A 91 9.58 -7.38 -4.11
CA VAL A 91 10.86 -6.67 -4.10
C VAL A 91 11.78 -7.22 -5.18
N ASP A 92 11.94 -8.54 -5.24
CA ASP A 92 12.77 -9.21 -6.25
C ASP A 92 12.29 -8.88 -7.67
N ARG A 93 10.96 -8.93 -7.89
CA ARG A 93 10.38 -8.58 -9.18
C ARG A 93 10.62 -7.11 -9.56
N PHE A 94 10.65 -6.20 -8.60
CA PHE A 94 10.98 -4.81 -8.85
C PHE A 94 12.44 -4.66 -9.32
N TYR A 95 13.38 -5.34 -8.64
CA TYR A 95 14.80 -5.32 -9.03
C TYR A 95 15.09 -6.04 -10.34
N GLU A 96 14.32 -7.07 -10.71
CA GLU A 96 14.42 -7.70 -12.03
C GLU A 96 14.12 -6.70 -13.16
N ILE A 97 13.15 -5.80 -12.95
CA ILE A 97 12.74 -4.79 -13.93
C ILE A 97 13.66 -3.56 -13.88
N TYR A 98 14.08 -3.18 -12.68
CA TYR A 98 14.91 -2.00 -12.43
C TYR A 98 16.16 -2.39 -11.63
N PRO A 99 17.20 -2.92 -12.30
CA PRO A 99 18.40 -3.43 -11.61
C PRO A 99 19.15 -2.35 -10.79
N ASP A 100 19.07 -1.10 -11.21
CA ASP A 100 19.72 0.06 -10.56
C ASP A 100 18.83 0.74 -9.51
N ALA A 101 17.70 0.11 -9.15
CA ALA A 101 16.81 0.65 -8.14
C ALA A 101 17.48 0.71 -6.76
N ILE A 102 17.07 1.69 -5.97
CA ILE A 102 17.46 1.81 -4.57
C ILE A 102 16.28 1.52 -3.65
N SER A 103 16.55 1.07 -2.45
CA SER A 103 15.53 0.87 -1.42
C SER A 103 15.86 1.62 -0.14
N GLU A 104 14.81 2.04 0.57
CA GLU A 104 14.88 2.65 1.87
C GLU A 104 13.78 2.06 2.76
N GLU A 105 14.10 1.76 4.01
CA GLU A 105 13.13 1.32 4.99
C GLU A 105 12.67 2.50 5.84
N VAL A 106 11.35 2.61 6.01
CA VAL A 106 10.72 3.62 6.87
C VAL A 106 9.84 2.91 7.88
N ALA A 107 10.06 3.19 9.16
CA ALA A 107 9.26 2.63 10.24
C ALA A 107 8.96 3.70 11.29
N TYR A 108 7.69 3.76 11.72
CA TYR A 108 7.23 4.64 12.80
C TYR A 108 5.99 4.07 13.47
N SER A 109 5.69 4.53 14.68
CA SER A 109 4.49 4.15 15.41
C SER A 109 3.42 5.24 15.27
N VAL A 110 2.18 4.81 15.07
CA VAL A 110 1.00 5.67 15.02
C VAL A 110 0.14 5.39 16.25
N ALA A 111 -0.14 6.42 17.05
CA ALA A 111 -1.07 6.33 18.17
C ALA A 111 -2.51 6.20 17.63
N LEU A 112 -3.30 5.35 18.28
CA LEU A 112 -4.70 5.11 17.95
C LEU A 112 -5.59 5.47 19.14
N ASP A 113 -6.67 6.18 18.87
CA ASP A 113 -7.84 6.24 19.73
C ASP A 113 -8.89 5.20 19.30
N ALA A 114 -10.00 5.14 20.01
CA ALA A 114 -11.06 4.15 19.72
C ALA A 114 -11.65 4.31 18.31
N GLN A 115 -11.72 5.54 17.80
CA GLN A 115 -12.28 5.83 16.48
C GLN A 115 -11.32 5.40 15.37
N SER A 116 -10.06 5.81 15.45
CA SER A 116 -9.03 5.46 14.46
C SER A 116 -8.72 3.96 14.46
N TYR A 117 -8.80 3.29 15.62
CA TYR A 117 -8.72 1.84 15.69
C TYR A 117 -9.89 1.18 14.95
N GLY A 118 -11.12 1.68 15.13
CA GLY A 118 -12.29 1.19 14.41
C GLY A 118 -12.13 1.32 12.90
N TRP A 119 -11.68 2.48 12.41
CA TRP A 119 -11.40 2.69 10.99
C TRP A 119 -10.28 1.78 10.45
N LEU A 120 -9.23 1.55 11.24
CA LEU A 120 -8.17 0.62 10.87
C LEU A 120 -8.72 -0.80 10.68
N MET A 121 -9.58 -1.25 11.58
CA MET A 121 -10.21 -2.59 11.50
C MET A 121 -11.12 -2.73 10.29
N GLU A 122 -11.85 -1.68 9.91
CA GLU A 122 -12.72 -1.68 8.72
C GLU A 122 -11.93 -1.63 7.41
N MET A 123 -10.83 -0.89 7.39
CA MET A 123 -10.02 -0.63 6.20
C MET A 123 -9.09 -1.78 5.84
N THR A 124 -8.55 -2.47 6.86
CA THR A 124 -7.49 -3.46 6.62
C THR A 124 -8.03 -4.81 6.17
N PRO A 125 -7.46 -5.43 5.11
CA PRO A 125 -7.78 -6.81 4.75
C PRO A 125 -7.45 -7.85 5.83
N LEU A 126 -6.64 -7.50 6.81
CA LEU A 126 -6.30 -8.40 7.93
C LEU A 126 -7.53 -8.82 8.73
N SER A 127 -8.51 -7.93 8.89
CA SER A 127 -9.76 -8.25 9.60
C SER A 127 -10.63 -9.28 8.86
N TRP A 128 -10.56 -9.33 7.51
CA TRP A 128 -11.42 -10.20 6.70
C TRP A 128 -11.11 -11.69 6.83
N GLY A 129 -9.87 -12.03 7.18
CA GLY A 129 -9.44 -13.43 7.35
C GLY A 129 -9.35 -13.88 8.82
N ALA A 130 -9.70 -13.00 9.75
CA ALA A 130 -9.66 -13.29 11.19
C ALA A 130 -10.91 -14.05 11.65
N SER A 131 -10.77 -14.87 12.72
CA SER A 131 -11.91 -15.57 13.32
C SER A 131 -12.83 -14.60 14.07
N GLU A 132 -14.10 -14.94 14.21
CA GLU A 132 -15.06 -14.15 15.00
C GLU A 132 -14.58 -13.93 16.44
N THR A 133 -13.95 -14.95 17.02
CA THR A 133 -13.39 -14.86 18.38
C THR A 133 -12.23 -13.85 18.45
N ALA A 134 -11.35 -13.84 17.44
CA ALA A 134 -10.25 -12.88 17.36
C ALA A 134 -10.77 -11.45 17.17
N LEU A 135 -11.78 -11.27 16.30
CA LEU A 135 -12.42 -9.96 16.10
C LEU A 135 -13.12 -9.46 17.36
N ALA A 136 -13.85 -10.33 18.07
CA ALA A 136 -14.51 -9.97 19.33
C ALA A 136 -13.47 -9.58 20.42
N ASN A 137 -12.37 -10.31 20.50
CA ASN A 137 -11.27 -9.99 21.42
C ASN A 137 -10.60 -8.67 21.04
N ALA A 138 -10.36 -8.42 19.77
CA ALA A 138 -9.79 -7.17 19.26
C ALA A 138 -10.69 -5.97 19.57
N ALA A 139 -12.00 -6.11 19.40
CA ALA A 139 -12.97 -5.07 19.74
C ALA A 139 -13.03 -4.78 21.26
N ALA A 140 -12.87 -5.81 22.10
CA ALA A 140 -12.83 -5.66 23.55
C ALA A 140 -11.52 -5.06 24.07
N ASN A 141 -10.42 -5.21 23.31
CA ASN A 141 -9.08 -4.79 23.69
C ASN A 141 -8.42 -3.98 22.56
N PRO A 142 -8.89 -2.75 22.26
CA PRO A 142 -8.36 -1.96 21.17
C PRO A 142 -6.88 -1.60 21.39
N LEU A 143 -6.09 -1.70 20.34
CA LEU A 143 -4.69 -1.28 20.35
C LEU A 143 -4.60 0.23 20.53
N LYS A 144 -3.59 0.69 21.25
CA LYS A 144 -3.31 2.11 21.46
C LYS A 144 -2.33 2.69 20.44
N SER A 145 -1.63 1.83 19.76
CA SER A 145 -0.70 2.19 18.68
C SER A 145 -0.45 1.00 17.76
N VAL A 146 -0.03 1.29 16.55
CA VAL A 146 0.43 0.31 15.56
C VAL A 146 1.72 0.78 14.91
N THR A 147 2.52 -0.18 14.48
CA THR A 147 3.72 0.07 13.69
C THR A 147 3.36 0.17 12.21
N VAL A 148 3.72 1.28 11.60
CA VAL A 148 3.77 1.45 10.14
C VAL A 148 5.21 1.23 9.71
N ALA A 149 5.47 0.14 9.00
CA ALA A 149 6.80 -0.22 8.55
C ALA A 149 6.75 -0.64 7.08
N VAL A 150 7.45 0.09 6.21
CA VAL A 150 7.39 -0.05 4.77
C VAL A 150 8.79 -0.03 4.17
N THR A 151 8.92 -0.65 2.99
CA THR A 151 10.08 -0.50 2.13
C THR A 151 9.68 0.37 0.94
N LEU A 152 10.42 1.46 0.74
CA LEU A 152 10.36 2.29 -0.46
C LEU A 152 11.36 1.75 -1.48
N LEU A 153 10.89 1.53 -2.70
CA LEU A 153 11.69 1.13 -3.85
C LEU A 153 11.64 2.25 -4.87
N VAL A 154 12.78 2.80 -5.25
CA VAL A 154 12.87 3.93 -6.17
C VAL A 154 13.70 3.54 -7.38
N ALA A 155 13.12 3.70 -8.56
CA ALA A 155 13.79 3.45 -9.83
C ALA A 155 13.60 4.62 -10.79
N SER A 156 14.52 4.76 -11.75
CA SER A 156 14.39 5.71 -12.86
C SER A 156 14.21 4.94 -14.16
N LYS A 157 13.31 5.43 -15.03
CA LYS A 157 13.24 4.97 -16.41
C LYS A 157 14.51 5.39 -17.15
N SER A 158 15.11 4.46 -17.88
CA SER A 158 16.26 4.79 -18.76
C SER A 158 15.91 5.89 -19.75
N VAL A 159 16.91 6.69 -20.11
CA VAL A 159 16.78 7.76 -21.08
C VAL A 159 16.75 7.21 -22.51
#